data_305f868047f0f697e307bbee12ed2a24
#
_entry.id   305f868047f0f697e307bbee12ed2a24
#
_cell.length_a   1.000
_cell.length_b   1.000
_cell.length_c   1.000
_cell.angle_alpha   90.00
_cell.angle_beta   90.00
_cell.angle_gamma   90.00
#
_symmetry.space_group_name_H-M   'P 1'
#
loop_
_entity.id
_entity.type
_entity.pdbx_description
1 polymer ?
#
loop_
_entity_poly.entity_id
_entity_poly.type
_entity_poly.pdbx_seq_one_letter_code
_entity_poly.pdbx_strand_id
1 'polypeptide(L)'
;EYLPIDTVYPTFNNGYSKVAKSGGWYYVLTDGDVSEYSDEDGGLAYEGDVYFDFDVENIFGDEDGNLYALGNSGPLVRWGTEEDEVLLNYCVMVSLHPSGKKAVGWSYSNSITEYDFETGTNKERVIDPVEGINSVSVTKDYQAVCGYKESETLLNIYDNNWNEVMTISSTDTESGMLEGVSAFEQTQNGWVIFDSWMENVIFVGFDGAILKEVSYEELFGTLNWPYVNGTCMDEEGNVIVAITDQREDNSCYETIIFKLKGF
;
A
#
# COMPACT_ATOMS: atom_id res chain seq x y z
N GLU A 1 -9.25 -18.05 6.05
CA GLU A 1 -10.54 -17.94 5.35
C GLU A 1 -10.59 -16.59 4.68
N TYR A 2 -10.81 -16.57 3.37
CA TYR A 2 -10.78 -15.37 2.55
C TYR A 2 -12.22 -15.01 2.21
N LEU A 3 -12.68 -13.85 2.62
CA LEU A 3 -14.02 -13.39 2.29
C LEU A 3 -13.91 -12.00 1.65
N PRO A 4 -14.52 -11.78 0.49
CA PRO A 4 -14.73 -10.41 0.03
C PRO A 4 -15.60 -9.69 1.08
N ILE A 5 -15.15 -8.51 1.52
CA ILE A 5 -15.89 -7.73 2.50
C ILE A 5 -16.91 -6.86 1.78
N ASP A 6 -16.53 -6.30 0.65
CA ASP A 6 -17.45 -5.51 -0.17
C ASP A 6 -16.92 -5.30 -1.58
N THR A 7 -17.83 -5.06 -2.52
CA THR A 7 -17.50 -4.62 -3.87
C THR A 7 -17.93 -3.17 -3.98
N VAL A 8 -16.97 -2.27 -3.98
CA VAL A 8 -17.21 -0.85 -4.26
C VAL A 8 -17.18 -0.68 -5.77
N TYR A 9 -18.26 -0.16 -6.35
CA TYR A 9 -18.35 0.08 -7.80
C TYR A 9 -17.81 1.48 -8.11
N PRO A 10 -16.60 1.62 -8.65
CA PRO A 10 -16.12 2.90 -9.11
C PRO A 10 -16.83 3.31 -10.39
N THR A 11 -17.13 4.57 -10.47
CA THR A 11 -17.63 5.19 -11.68
C THR A 11 -16.45 5.62 -12.54
N PHE A 12 -16.18 4.90 -13.62
CA PHE A 12 -15.50 5.40 -14.82
C PHE A 12 -14.06 5.94 -14.71
N ASN A 13 -13.15 5.28 -15.33
CA ASN A 13 -11.79 5.65 -15.79
C ASN A 13 -10.60 5.34 -14.87
N ASN A 14 -9.70 4.55 -15.41
CA ASN A 14 -8.31 4.33 -15.02
C ASN A 14 -7.96 3.68 -13.67
N GLY A 15 -8.93 3.20 -12.93
CA GLY A 15 -8.77 2.06 -12.04
C GLY A 15 -7.71 2.06 -10.93
N TYR A 16 -7.33 3.19 -10.38
CA TYR A 16 -6.49 3.18 -9.19
C TYR A 16 -7.36 3.34 -7.94
N SER A 17 -7.45 2.29 -7.16
CA SER A 17 -8.10 2.35 -5.85
C SER A 17 -7.08 2.16 -4.74
N LYS A 18 -7.29 2.83 -3.61
CA LYS A 18 -6.49 2.67 -2.40
C LYS A 18 -7.42 2.42 -1.23
N VAL A 19 -6.92 1.74 -0.24
CA VAL A 19 -7.61 1.58 1.03
C VAL A 19 -6.69 2.03 2.16
N ALA A 20 -7.26 2.75 3.11
CA ALA A 20 -6.60 3.14 4.34
C ALA A 20 -7.52 2.86 5.52
N LYS A 21 -6.93 2.57 6.68
CA LYS A 21 -7.66 2.49 7.93
C LYS A 21 -7.17 3.59 8.86
N SER A 22 -8.11 4.31 9.46
CA SER A 22 -7.84 5.38 10.39
C SER A 22 -8.89 5.37 11.50
N GLY A 23 -8.46 5.14 12.74
CA GLY A 23 -9.38 4.91 13.85
C GLY A 23 -10.29 3.71 13.58
N GLY A 24 -11.59 3.88 13.80
CA GLY A 24 -12.61 2.84 13.53
C GLY A 24 -13.11 2.79 12.09
N TRP A 25 -12.55 3.60 11.18
CA TRP A 25 -13.08 3.84 9.83
C TRP A 25 -12.15 3.29 8.76
N TYR A 26 -12.76 2.84 7.66
CA TYR A 26 -12.07 2.53 6.41
C TYR A 26 -12.32 3.65 5.40
N TYR A 27 -11.29 4.04 4.70
CA TYR A 27 -11.35 5.03 3.63
C TYR A 27 -10.96 4.36 2.32
N VAL A 28 -11.77 4.53 1.32
CA VAL A 28 -11.54 3.98 -0.02
C VAL A 28 -11.43 5.12 -1.01
N LEU A 29 -10.28 5.21 -1.65
CA LEU A 29 -10.03 6.12 -2.75
C LEU A 29 -10.40 5.44 -4.06
N THR A 30 -11.24 6.07 -4.86
CA THR A 30 -11.56 5.66 -6.24
C THR A 30 -11.65 6.89 -7.13
N ASP A 31 -10.88 6.91 -8.22
CA ASP A 31 -10.87 8.00 -9.21
C ASP A 31 -10.69 9.43 -8.62
N GLY A 32 -9.94 9.55 -7.54
CA GLY A 32 -9.70 10.83 -6.86
C GLY A 32 -10.71 11.17 -5.76
N ASP A 33 -11.80 10.43 -5.66
CA ASP A 33 -12.83 10.58 -4.62
C ASP A 33 -12.53 9.66 -3.43
N VAL A 34 -12.65 10.17 -2.21
CA VAL A 34 -12.44 9.43 -0.98
C VAL A 34 -13.77 9.21 -0.27
N SER A 35 -14.12 7.95 -0.07
CA SER A 35 -15.34 7.56 0.65
C SER A 35 -15.01 6.90 1.98
N GLU A 36 -15.79 7.20 3.01
CA GLU A 36 -15.69 6.70 4.38
C GLU A 36 -16.66 5.54 4.61
N TYR A 37 -16.20 4.50 5.29
CA TYR A 37 -16.97 3.31 5.60
C TYR A 37 -16.77 2.87 7.06
N SER A 38 -17.83 2.35 7.67
CA SER A 38 -17.77 1.61 8.94
C SER A 38 -17.69 0.11 8.70
N ASP A 39 -17.12 -0.63 9.66
CA ASP A 39 -17.14 -2.11 9.68
C ASP A 39 -18.42 -2.55 10.40
N GLU A 40 -19.41 -3.02 9.66
CA GLU A 40 -20.67 -3.51 10.21
C GLU A 40 -20.94 -4.95 9.76
N ASP A 41 -21.11 -5.86 10.73
CA ASP A 41 -21.54 -7.26 10.51
C ASP A 41 -20.73 -8.04 9.45
N GLY A 42 -19.45 -7.68 9.27
CA GLY A 42 -18.53 -8.34 8.33
C GLY A 42 -18.55 -7.78 6.92
N GLY A 43 -19.11 -6.60 6.72
CA GLY A 43 -19.07 -5.80 5.50
C GLY A 43 -18.69 -4.35 5.77
N LEU A 44 -18.54 -3.56 4.71
CA LEU A 44 -18.30 -2.12 4.82
C LEU A 44 -19.61 -1.38 4.56
N ALA A 45 -20.07 -0.57 5.52
CA ALA A 45 -21.21 0.30 5.36
C ALA A 45 -20.77 1.71 4.97
N TYR A 46 -21.26 2.23 3.85
CA TYR A 46 -20.95 3.59 3.39
C TYR A 46 -21.52 4.64 4.34
N GLU A 47 -20.69 5.57 4.78
CA GLU A 47 -21.06 6.63 5.72
C GLU A 47 -21.04 8.02 5.08
N GLY A 48 -20.21 8.25 4.08
CA GLY A 48 -20.12 9.53 3.40
C GLY A 48 -18.85 9.70 2.57
N ASP A 49 -18.67 10.91 2.04
CA ASP A 49 -17.50 11.28 1.27
C ASP A 49 -16.65 12.29 2.04
N VAL A 50 -15.34 12.15 1.89
CA VAL A 50 -14.33 13.08 2.41
C VAL A 50 -13.81 13.94 1.27
N TYR A 51 -13.86 15.25 1.44
CA TYR A 51 -13.50 16.20 0.39
C TYR A 51 -12.13 16.82 0.64
N PHE A 52 -11.34 16.88 -0.41
CA PHE A 52 -10.07 17.61 -0.49
C PHE A 52 -10.14 18.64 -1.61
N ASP A 53 -9.42 19.76 -1.46
CA ASP A 53 -9.36 20.84 -2.47
C ASP A 53 -8.39 20.51 -3.64
N PHE A 54 -8.02 19.23 -3.80
CA PHE A 54 -7.13 18.75 -4.84
C PHE A 54 -7.48 17.32 -5.24
N ASP A 55 -7.01 16.89 -6.43
CA ASP A 55 -7.17 15.52 -6.89
C ASP A 55 -6.29 14.58 -6.06
N VAL A 56 -6.92 13.66 -5.33
CA VAL A 56 -6.24 12.70 -4.46
C VAL A 56 -5.70 11.52 -5.27
N GLU A 57 -4.42 11.22 -5.10
CA GLU A 57 -3.73 10.08 -5.74
C GLU A 57 -3.48 8.92 -4.78
N ASN A 58 -3.32 9.21 -3.49
CA ASN A 58 -3.12 8.19 -2.47
C ASN A 58 -3.68 8.64 -1.12
N ILE A 59 -4.05 7.66 -0.28
CA ILE A 59 -4.54 7.89 1.09
C ILE A 59 -3.79 7.01 2.07
N PHE A 60 -3.67 7.47 3.31
CA PHE A 60 -3.02 6.77 4.40
C PHE A 60 -3.79 7.00 5.70
N GLY A 61 -3.75 6.03 6.59
CA GLY A 61 -4.20 6.18 7.96
C GLY A 61 -3.04 6.04 8.95
N ASP A 62 -3.17 6.58 10.14
CA ASP A 62 -2.23 6.35 11.22
C ASP A 62 -2.89 5.68 12.44
N GLU A 63 -2.04 5.26 13.40
CA GLU A 63 -2.49 4.61 14.64
C GLU A 63 -3.28 5.55 15.57
N ASP A 64 -3.14 6.88 15.40
CA ASP A 64 -3.84 7.91 16.18
C ASP A 64 -5.23 8.25 15.60
N GLY A 65 -5.58 7.67 14.46
CA GLY A 65 -6.87 7.86 13.79
C GLY A 65 -6.92 9.08 12.88
N ASN A 66 -5.78 9.51 12.33
CA ASN A 66 -5.77 10.57 11.34
C ASN A 66 -5.75 9.99 9.92
N LEU A 67 -6.48 10.64 9.02
CA LEU A 67 -6.46 10.39 7.58
C LEU A 67 -5.50 11.37 6.90
N TYR A 68 -4.75 10.86 5.93
CA TYR A 68 -3.83 11.64 5.11
C TYR A 68 -4.14 11.42 3.63
N ALA A 69 -4.00 12.47 2.84
CA ALA A 69 -4.16 12.42 1.40
C ALA A 69 -2.93 12.99 0.69
N LEU A 70 -2.50 12.32 -0.37
CA LEU A 70 -1.48 12.77 -1.29
C LEU A 70 -2.13 13.22 -2.59
N GLY A 71 -1.84 14.44 -3.00
CA GLY A 71 -2.24 14.96 -4.32
C GLY A 71 -1.31 14.52 -5.44
N ASN A 72 -1.80 14.51 -6.66
CA ASN A 72 -1.01 14.16 -7.84
C ASN A 72 0.16 15.14 -8.04
N SER A 73 1.40 14.66 -7.83
CA SER A 73 2.60 15.50 -7.77
C SER A 73 2.38 16.76 -6.94
N GLY A 74 1.68 16.60 -5.82
CA GLY A 74 1.11 17.67 -5.03
C GLY A 74 1.41 17.55 -3.53
N PRO A 75 0.57 18.15 -2.69
CA PRO A 75 0.79 18.15 -1.25
C PRO A 75 0.52 16.78 -0.62
N LEU A 76 1.20 16.48 0.48
CA LEU A 76 0.76 15.53 1.49
C LEU A 76 0.05 16.31 2.59
N VAL A 77 -1.21 15.99 2.83
CA VAL A 77 -2.09 16.71 3.75
C VAL A 77 -2.62 15.77 4.80
N ARG A 78 -2.65 16.18 6.06
CA ARG A 78 -3.44 15.54 7.10
C ARG A 78 -4.83 16.18 7.13
N TRP A 79 -5.85 15.37 6.92
CA TRP A 79 -7.23 15.82 6.95
C TRP A 79 -7.63 16.29 8.35
N GLY A 80 -8.28 17.43 8.45
CA GLY A 80 -8.73 18.01 9.70
C GLY A 80 -10.21 18.38 9.66
N THR A 81 -10.86 18.35 10.82
CA THR A 81 -12.29 18.71 10.94
C THR A 81 -12.57 20.21 10.79
N GLU A 82 -11.58 21.07 10.98
CA GLU A 82 -11.70 22.52 10.84
C GLU A 82 -10.82 23.04 9.69
N GLU A 83 -9.56 22.63 9.65
CA GLU A 83 -8.60 22.98 8.59
C GLU A 83 -7.65 21.81 8.37
N ASP A 84 -7.29 21.59 7.10
CA ASP A 84 -6.31 20.60 6.70
C ASP A 84 -4.89 21.08 7.02
N GLU A 85 -4.05 20.17 7.48
CA GLU A 85 -2.64 20.46 7.75
C GLU A 85 -1.75 19.98 6.61
N VAL A 86 -1.10 20.91 5.92
CA VAL A 86 -0.13 20.59 4.86
C VAL A 86 1.20 20.18 5.48
N LEU A 87 1.57 18.91 5.38
CA LEU A 87 2.83 18.35 5.87
C LEU A 87 3.97 18.51 4.87
N LEU A 88 3.69 18.28 3.60
CA LEU A 88 4.61 18.48 2.48
C LEU A 88 3.88 19.28 1.39
N ASN A 89 4.51 20.32 0.87
CA ASN A 89 3.93 21.11 -0.22
C ASN A 89 4.00 20.42 -1.58
N TYR A 90 4.95 19.50 -1.74
CA TYR A 90 5.17 18.77 -2.98
C TYR A 90 5.88 17.46 -2.72
N CYS A 91 5.32 16.36 -3.20
CA CYS A 91 5.99 15.07 -3.35
C CYS A 91 5.37 14.29 -4.52
N VAL A 92 6.15 13.40 -5.11
CA VAL A 92 5.72 12.61 -6.25
C VAL A 92 5.11 11.30 -5.78
N MET A 93 5.87 10.57 -4.98
CA MET A 93 5.46 9.30 -4.37
C MET A 93 5.88 9.31 -2.89
N VAL A 94 5.03 8.82 -2.04
CA VAL A 94 5.30 8.78 -0.60
C VAL A 94 4.64 7.55 0.02
N SER A 95 5.27 7.00 1.05
CA SER A 95 4.67 6.04 1.97
C SER A 95 4.76 6.59 3.39
N LEU A 96 3.63 6.61 4.08
CA LEU A 96 3.52 7.14 5.43
C LEU A 96 3.82 6.04 6.46
N HIS A 97 4.60 6.39 7.50
CA HIS A 97 4.76 5.51 8.65
C HIS A 97 3.46 5.48 9.47
N PRO A 98 3.02 4.32 10.00
CA PRO A 98 1.78 4.18 10.76
C PRO A 98 1.63 5.11 11.98
N SER A 99 2.74 5.65 12.50
CA SER A 99 2.69 6.67 13.57
C SER A 99 2.24 8.06 13.09
N GLY A 100 2.08 8.28 11.79
CA GLY A 100 1.79 9.60 11.22
C GLY A 100 2.90 10.64 11.32
N LYS A 101 4.03 10.30 11.96
CA LYS A 101 5.13 11.25 12.30
C LYS A 101 6.25 11.29 11.27
N LYS A 102 6.32 10.30 10.42
CA LYS A 102 7.37 10.13 9.41
C LYS A 102 6.79 9.66 8.09
N ALA A 103 7.50 9.98 7.02
CA ALA A 103 7.20 9.43 5.70
C ALA A 103 8.49 9.19 4.91
N VAL A 104 8.39 8.35 3.90
CA VAL A 104 9.47 8.11 2.93
C VAL A 104 8.94 8.47 1.56
N GLY A 105 9.55 9.48 0.96
CA GLY A 105 9.31 9.87 -0.42
C GLY A 105 10.35 9.26 -1.35
N TRP A 106 9.95 8.95 -2.57
CA TRP A 106 10.87 8.44 -3.60
C TRP A 106 10.51 8.95 -4.98
N SER A 107 11.43 8.73 -5.91
CA SER A 107 11.25 8.90 -7.34
C SER A 107 11.86 7.69 -8.05
N TYR A 108 11.80 7.64 -9.36
CA TYR A 108 12.39 6.55 -10.15
C TYR A 108 13.93 6.49 -10.13
N SER A 109 14.57 7.25 -9.23
CA SER A 109 16.01 7.15 -8.94
C SER A 109 16.28 6.06 -7.91
N ASN A 110 17.55 5.88 -7.55
CA ASN A 110 17.96 4.99 -6.47
C ASN A 110 18.04 5.70 -5.10
N SER A 111 17.41 6.84 -4.93
CA SER A 111 17.38 7.59 -3.68
C SER A 111 15.98 7.77 -3.14
N ILE A 112 15.90 7.83 -1.82
CA ILE A 112 14.70 8.15 -1.06
C ILE A 112 14.95 9.39 -0.20
N THR A 113 13.86 10.04 0.22
CA THR A 113 13.91 11.10 1.22
C THR A 113 13.07 10.72 2.42
N GLU A 114 13.69 10.61 3.58
CA GLU A 114 12.98 10.48 4.85
C GLU A 114 12.51 11.85 5.31
N TYR A 115 11.26 11.96 5.68
CA TYR A 115 10.65 13.14 6.31
C TYR A 115 10.32 12.83 7.75
N ASP A 116 10.72 13.71 8.66
CA ASP A 116 10.35 13.68 10.08
C ASP A 116 9.50 14.91 10.37
N PHE A 117 8.20 14.71 10.58
CA PHE A 117 7.25 15.80 10.77
C PHE A 117 7.29 16.40 12.18
N GLU A 118 7.79 15.67 13.18
CA GLU A 118 7.97 16.20 14.53
C GLU A 118 9.11 17.21 14.61
N THR A 119 10.20 16.94 13.90
CA THR A 119 11.38 17.82 13.89
C THR A 119 11.43 18.77 12.70
N GLY A 120 10.57 18.57 11.71
CA GLY A 120 10.56 19.32 10.45
C GLY A 120 11.82 19.11 9.61
N THR A 121 12.51 17.97 9.79
CA THR A 121 13.76 17.66 9.06
C THR A 121 13.54 16.60 7.98
N ASN A 122 14.39 16.64 6.96
CA ASN A 122 14.44 15.60 5.95
C ASN A 122 15.87 15.09 5.76
N LYS A 123 15.99 13.85 5.26
CA LYS A 123 17.28 13.22 5.00
C LYS A 123 17.21 12.35 3.75
N GLU A 124 18.07 12.65 2.80
CA GLU A 124 18.23 11.83 1.61
C GLU A 124 19.11 10.61 1.89
N ARG A 125 18.73 9.46 1.28
CA ARG A 125 19.51 8.22 1.29
C ARG A 125 19.58 7.61 -0.09
N VAL A 126 20.73 7.07 -0.43
CA VAL A 126 20.89 6.19 -1.59
C VAL A 126 20.66 4.76 -1.14
N ILE A 127 19.84 4.04 -1.89
CA ILE A 127 19.55 2.63 -1.66
C ILE A 127 20.44 1.79 -2.58
N ASP A 128 21.48 1.21 -1.99
CA ASP A 128 22.37 0.29 -2.67
C ASP A 128 21.89 -1.16 -2.38
N PRO A 129 21.78 -2.08 -3.36
CA PRO A 129 22.39 -2.00 -4.71
C PRO A 129 21.43 -1.60 -5.86
N VAL A 130 20.22 -1.08 -5.61
CA VAL A 130 19.25 -0.81 -6.70
C VAL A 130 19.67 0.39 -7.57
N GLU A 131 19.34 0.33 -8.85
CA GLU A 131 19.59 1.38 -9.84
C GLU A 131 18.39 2.33 -9.97
N GLY A 132 17.20 1.81 -9.68
CA GLY A 132 15.96 2.59 -9.63
C GLY A 132 14.95 1.93 -8.69
N ILE A 133 14.14 2.77 -8.05
CA ILE A 133 13.12 2.35 -7.08
C ILE A 133 11.75 2.35 -7.78
N ASN A 134 11.06 1.22 -7.70
CA ASN A 134 9.70 1.05 -8.22
C ASN A 134 8.65 1.37 -7.16
N SER A 135 8.83 0.86 -5.94
CA SER A 135 7.91 1.10 -4.84
C SER A 135 8.62 1.13 -3.50
N VAL A 136 8.01 1.83 -2.54
CA VAL A 136 8.40 1.83 -1.13
C VAL A 136 7.15 1.62 -0.30
N SER A 137 7.23 0.71 0.66
CA SER A 137 6.20 0.51 1.68
C SER A 137 6.82 0.69 3.07
N VAL A 138 6.15 1.43 3.92
CA VAL A 138 6.59 1.68 5.30
C VAL A 138 5.58 1.06 6.24
N THR A 139 6.05 0.16 7.08
CA THR A 139 5.27 -0.47 8.14
C THR A 139 5.73 0.04 9.52
N LYS A 140 5.17 -0.50 10.58
CA LYS A 140 5.50 -0.08 11.94
C LYS A 140 6.98 -0.23 12.28
N ASP A 141 7.58 -1.36 11.93
CA ASP A 141 8.95 -1.70 12.33
C ASP A 141 9.92 -1.81 11.16
N TYR A 142 9.40 -1.83 9.92
CA TYR A 142 10.21 -2.09 8.73
C TYR A 142 9.86 -1.17 7.56
N GLN A 143 10.79 -1.08 6.64
CA GLN A 143 10.65 -0.36 5.38
C GLN A 143 11.08 -1.31 4.26
N ALA A 144 10.23 -1.47 3.27
CA ALA A 144 10.49 -2.30 2.11
C ALA A 144 10.71 -1.41 0.89
N VAL A 145 11.81 -1.61 0.20
CA VAL A 145 12.15 -0.90 -1.03
C VAL A 145 12.28 -1.90 -2.16
N CYS A 146 11.33 -1.87 -3.08
CA CYS A 146 11.40 -2.64 -4.32
C CYS A 146 12.06 -1.82 -5.41
N GLY A 147 13.05 -2.39 -6.06
CA GLY A 147 13.78 -1.76 -7.14
C GLY A 147 14.44 -2.77 -8.06
N TYR A 148 15.16 -2.30 -9.05
CA TYR A 148 15.84 -3.17 -10.00
C TYR A 148 17.35 -2.92 -10.00
N LYS A 149 18.08 -3.98 -10.32
CA LYS A 149 19.50 -3.95 -10.61
C LYS A 149 19.76 -4.79 -11.85
N GLU A 150 20.29 -4.17 -12.91
CA GLU A 150 20.40 -4.80 -14.21
C GLU A 150 19.03 -5.32 -14.70
N SER A 151 18.84 -6.64 -14.74
CA SER A 151 17.57 -7.28 -15.14
C SER A 151 16.88 -8.01 -13.96
N GLU A 152 17.35 -7.81 -12.75
CA GLU A 152 16.83 -8.47 -11.56
C GLU A 152 16.04 -7.49 -10.69
N THR A 153 14.87 -7.90 -10.25
CA THR A 153 14.10 -7.15 -9.26
C THR A 153 14.51 -7.59 -7.86
N LEU A 154 14.74 -6.61 -6.99
CA LEU A 154 15.14 -6.80 -5.61
C LEU A 154 14.13 -6.13 -4.69
N LEU A 155 13.71 -6.84 -3.66
CA LEU A 155 12.97 -6.30 -2.53
C LEU A 155 13.91 -6.27 -1.32
N ASN A 156 14.33 -5.08 -0.94
CA ASN A 156 15.19 -4.87 0.20
C ASN A 156 14.35 -4.45 1.40
N ILE A 157 14.48 -5.16 2.51
CA ILE A 157 13.76 -4.88 3.76
C ILE A 157 14.76 -4.33 4.77
N TYR A 158 14.43 -3.18 5.34
CA TYR A 158 15.23 -2.46 6.33
C TYR A 158 14.46 -2.31 7.64
N ASP A 159 15.17 -2.22 8.76
CA ASP A 159 14.59 -1.76 10.02
C ASP A 159 14.37 -0.23 10.01
N ASN A 160 13.76 0.31 11.06
CA ASN A 160 13.51 1.75 11.21
C ASN A 160 14.79 2.61 11.31
N ASN A 161 15.95 2.00 11.41
CA ASN A 161 17.25 2.68 11.38
C ASN A 161 17.96 2.53 10.03
N TRP A 162 17.29 1.91 9.05
CA TRP A 162 17.83 1.60 7.73
C TRP A 162 19.00 0.58 7.77
N ASN A 163 19.02 -0.29 8.76
CA ASN A 163 19.87 -1.46 8.69
C ASN A 163 19.16 -2.50 7.82
N GLU A 164 19.87 -3.04 6.85
CA GLU A 164 19.35 -4.11 6.00
C GLU A 164 19.04 -5.34 6.87
N VAL A 165 17.82 -5.81 6.80
CA VAL A 165 17.35 -7.03 7.46
C VAL A 165 17.42 -8.19 6.49
N MET A 166 17.00 -7.93 5.23
CA MET A 166 16.88 -8.96 4.21
C MET A 166 16.81 -8.35 2.82
N THR A 167 17.27 -9.12 1.85
CA THR A 167 16.99 -8.91 0.43
C THR A 167 16.35 -10.18 -0.14
N ILE A 168 15.25 -10.01 -0.86
CA ILE A 168 14.60 -11.07 -1.64
C ILE A 168 14.77 -10.71 -3.11
N SER A 169 15.25 -11.63 -3.91
CA SER A 169 15.42 -11.45 -5.34
C SER A 169 14.34 -12.20 -6.13
N SER A 170 14.17 -11.84 -7.39
CA SER A 170 13.27 -12.56 -8.29
C SER A 170 13.60 -14.04 -8.45
N THR A 171 14.84 -14.45 -8.13
CA THR A 171 15.28 -15.84 -8.19
C THR A 171 14.98 -16.65 -6.93
N ASP A 172 14.57 -16.01 -5.84
CA ASP A 172 14.27 -16.69 -4.57
C ASP A 172 12.83 -17.21 -4.51
N THR A 173 11.95 -16.75 -5.42
CA THR A 173 10.55 -17.14 -5.46
C THR A 173 10.31 -18.36 -6.36
N GLU A 174 9.28 -19.17 -6.08
CA GLU A 174 8.91 -20.31 -6.89
C GLU A 174 8.41 -19.89 -8.28
N SER A 175 7.74 -18.74 -8.36
CA SER A 175 7.32 -18.12 -9.62
C SER A 175 8.51 -17.70 -10.49
N GLY A 176 9.71 -17.61 -9.90
CA GLY A 176 10.95 -17.19 -10.56
C GLY A 176 10.98 -15.70 -10.87
N MET A 177 9.98 -14.95 -10.41
CA MET A 177 9.87 -13.52 -10.70
C MET A 177 9.24 -12.76 -9.52
N LEU A 178 9.82 -11.61 -9.23
CA LEU A 178 9.31 -10.61 -8.30
C LEU A 178 9.34 -9.28 -9.08
N GLU A 179 8.36 -9.08 -9.96
CA GLU A 179 8.46 -8.00 -10.95
C GLU A 179 7.72 -6.71 -10.57
N GLY A 180 6.65 -6.82 -9.79
CA GLY A 180 5.82 -5.67 -9.50
C GLY A 180 5.23 -5.68 -8.10
N VAL A 181 6.10 -5.51 -7.07
CA VAL A 181 5.63 -5.36 -5.69
C VAL A 181 4.79 -4.10 -5.60
N SER A 182 3.49 -4.30 -5.46
CA SER A 182 2.49 -3.24 -5.36
C SER A 182 2.15 -2.89 -3.91
N ALA A 183 2.28 -3.86 -2.99
CA ALA A 183 2.05 -3.66 -1.58
C ALA A 183 2.90 -4.62 -0.73
N PHE A 184 3.17 -4.20 0.49
CA PHE A 184 3.93 -4.93 1.49
C PHE A 184 3.37 -4.61 2.87
N GLU A 185 3.05 -5.66 3.64
CA GLU A 185 2.52 -5.52 4.99
C GLU A 185 3.31 -6.36 5.99
N GLN A 186 3.47 -5.82 7.18
CA GLN A 186 4.03 -6.52 8.33
C GLN A 186 2.92 -7.22 9.10
N THR A 187 3.04 -8.51 9.29
CA THR A 187 2.12 -9.32 10.10
C THR A 187 2.79 -9.76 11.41
N GLN A 188 2.08 -10.52 12.23
CA GLN A 188 2.65 -11.07 13.47
C GLN A 188 3.76 -12.11 13.22
N ASN A 189 3.76 -12.77 12.08
CA ASN A 189 4.64 -13.91 11.77
C ASN A 189 5.69 -13.61 10.70
N GLY A 190 5.66 -12.44 10.10
CA GLY A 190 6.53 -12.08 8.99
C GLY A 190 5.95 -10.99 8.13
N TRP A 191 6.14 -11.11 6.85
CA TRP A 191 5.67 -10.14 5.86
C TRP A 191 4.78 -10.79 4.81
N VAL A 192 3.84 -10.02 4.30
CA VAL A 192 3.01 -10.36 3.13
C VAL A 192 3.36 -9.39 2.01
N ILE A 193 3.73 -9.93 0.86
CA ILE A 193 4.16 -9.20 -0.31
C ILE A 193 3.16 -9.46 -1.42
N PHE A 194 2.62 -8.42 -2.03
CA PHE A 194 1.72 -8.51 -3.16
C PHE A 194 2.47 -8.14 -4.44
N ASP A 195 2.59 -9.10 -5.35
CA ASP A 195 3.16 -8.88 -6.68
C ASP A 195 2.04 -8.89 -7.71
N SER A 196 1.61 -7.69 -8.12
CA SER A 196 0.49 -7.56 -9.05
C SER A 196 0.85 -7.90 -10.49
N TRP A 197 2.13 -7.91 -10.86
CA TRP A 197 2.52 -8.33 -12.22
C TRP A 197 2.53 -9.83 -12.37
N MET A 198 2.88 -10.53 -11.31
CA MET A 198 2.89 -11.99 -11.27
C MET A 198 1.59 -12.58 -10.72
N GLU A 199 0.67 -11.73 -10.28
CA GLU A 199 -0.60 -12.12 -9.64
C GLU A 199 -0.40 -13.11 -8.49
N ASN A 200 0.63 -12.84 -7.66
CA ASN A 200 1.01 -13.68 -6.54
C ASN A 200 1.08 -12.92 -5.22
N VAL A 201 0.82 -13.63 -4.14
CA VAL A 201 1.06 -13.19 -2.78
C VAL A 201 2.13 -14.08 -2.17
N ILE A 202 3.18 -13.47 -1.65
CA ILE A 202 4.34 -14.16 -1.08
C ILE A 202 4.35 -13.91 0.43
N PHE A 203 4.38 -14.99 1.21
CA PHE A 203 4.47 -14.96 2.67
C PHE A 203 5.90 -15.27 3.08
N VAL A 204 6.53 -14.37 3.81
CA VAL A 204 7.92 -14.47 4.23
C VAL A 204 8.03 -14.35 5.73
N GLY A 205 8.70 -15.30 6.37
CA GLY A 205 8.99 -15.25 7.80
C GLY A 205 10.06 -14.20 8.15
N PHE A 206 10.10 -13.76 9.39
CA PHE A 206 11.15 -12.83 9.86
C PHE A 206 12.58 -13.41 9.80
N ASP A 207 12.71 -14.72 9.61
CA ASP A 207 13.98 -15.41 9.37
C ASP A 207 14.39 -15.47 7.89
N GLY A 208 13.54 -14.94 7.00
CA GLY A 208 13.77 -14.93 5.57
C GLY A 208 13.24 -16.12 4.80
N ALA A 209 12.67 -17.08 5.48
CA ALA A 209 12.10 -18.21 4.79
C ALA A 209 10.83 -17.79 4.03
N ILE A 210 10.75 -18.12 2.75
CA ILE A 210 9.49 -18.06 2.01
C ILE A 210 8.60 -19.19 2.54
N LEU A 211 7.55 -18.81 3.23
CA LEU A 211 6.63 -19.74 3.89
C LEU A 211 5.60 -20.30 2.92
N LYS A 212 5.14 -19.46 2.00
CA LYS A 212 4.13 -19.81 1.01
C LYS A 212 4.12 -18.79 -0.13
N GLU A 213 3.87 -19.25 -1.34
CA GLU A 213 3.42 -18.44 -2.47
C GLU A 213 2.01 -18.88 -2.86
N VAL A 214 1.14 -17.93 -3.17
CA VAL A 214 -0.26 -18.18 -3.50
C VAL A 214 -0.67 -17.27 -4.65
N SER A 215 -1.32 -17.82 -5.67
CA SER A 215 -1.82 -17.00 -6.76
C SER A 215 -3.01 -16.14 -6.33
N TYR A 216 -3.25 -15.03 -7.03
CA TYR A 216 -4.44 -14.22 -6.83
C TYR A 216 -5.72 -15.03 -7.07
N GLU A 217 -5.73 -15.92 -8.06
CA GLU A 217 -6.88 -16.78 -8.32
C GLU A 217 -7.21 -17.69 -7.13
N GLU A 218 -6.20 -18.24 -6.44
CA GLU A 218 -6.41 -19.07 -5.24
C GLU A 218 -6.95 -18.25 -4.06
N LEU A 219 -6.48 -16.97 -3.91
CA LEU A 219 -6.86 -16.11 -2.80
C LEU A 219 -8.16 -15.37 -3.00
N PHE A 220 -8.36 -14.82 -4.20
CA PHE A 220 -9.42 -13.86 -4.48
C PHE A 220 -10.49 -14.42 -5.42
N GLY A 221 -10.26 -15.63 -5.97
CA GLY A 221 -11.10 -16.22 -6.98
C GLY A 221 -10.74 -15.73 -8.39
N THR A 222 -11.57 -16.11 -9.36
CA THR A 222 -11.33 -15.74 -10.75
C THR A 222 -11.60 -14.26 -10.96
N LEU A 223 -10.56 -13.53 -11.29
CA LEU A 223 -10.55 -12.12 -11.68
C LEU A 223 -10.04 -12.02 -13.12
N ASN A 224 -10.37 -10.94 -13.84
CA ASN A 224 -9.97 -10.80 -15.25
C ASN A 224 -8.58 -10.20 -15.41
N TRP A 225 -8.32 -9.11 -14.70
CA TRP A 225 -7.06 -8.38 -14.74
C TRP A 225 -6.81 -7.72 -13.39
N PRO A 226 -6.55 -8.52 -12.36
CA PRO A 226 -6.47 -8.02 -11.00
C PRO A 226 -5.18 -7.23 -10.76
N TYR A 227 -5.32 -6.09 -10.10
CA TYR A 227 -4.19 -5.29 -9.64
C TYR A 227 -4.41 -4.84 -8.20
N VAL A 228 -3.52 -5.25 -7.29
CA VAL A 228 -3.52 -4.76 -5.92
C VAL A 228 -2.95 -3.35 -5.90
N ASN A 229 -3.78 -2.38 -5.55
CA ASN A 229 -3.39 -0.98 -5.53
C ASN A 229 -3.02 -0.48 -4.14
N GLY A 230 -3.56 -1.08 -3.11
CA GLY A 230 -3.28 -0.67 -1.74
C GLY A 230 -3.70 -1.71 -0.72
N THR A 231 -3.04 -1.65 0.41
CA THR A 231 -3.31 -2.49 1.57
C THR A 231 -3.27 -1.66 2.84
N CYS A 232 -3.95 -2.14 3.87
CA CYS A 232 -3.78 -1.66 5.23
C CYS A 232 -4.03 -2.80 6.23
N MET A 233 -3.64 -2.61 7.48
CA MET A 233 -3.90 -3.57 8.55
C MET A 233 -5.09 -3.12 9.39
N ASP A 234 -5.93 -4.07 9.81
CA ASP A 234 -6.93 -3.79 10.83
C ASP A 234 -6.36 -4.02 12.26
N GLU A 235 -7.16 -3.69 13.28
CA GLU A 235 -6.76 -3.82 14.68
C GLU A 235 -6.59 -5.27 15.13
N GLU A 236 -7.18 -6.22 14.40
CA GLU A 236 -7.06 -7.66 14.65
C GLU A 236 -5.84 -8.28 13.98
N GLY A 237 -5.09 -7.48 13.18
CA GLY A 237 -3.94 -7.93 12.41
C GLY A 237 -4.31 -8.62 11.10
N ASN A 238 -5.50 -8.39 10.58
CA ASN A 238 -5.86 -8.85 9.25
C ASN A 238 -5.40 -7.84 8.19
N VAL A 239 -5.04 -8.33 7.01
CA VAL A 239 -4.68 -7.49 5.87
C VAL A 239 -5.93 -7.17 5.06
N ILE A 240 -6.23 -5.89 4.92
CA ILE A 240 -7.28 -5.38 4.03
C ILE A 240 -6.63 -5.04 2.70
N VAL A 241 -7.19 -5.52 1.62
CA VAL A 241 -6.61 -5.41 0.27
C VAL A 241 -7.61 -4.76 -0.66
N ALA A 242 -7.22 -3.69 -1.32
CA ALA A 242 -7.98 -3.09 -2.42
C ALA A 242 -7.45 -3.61 -3.76
N ILE A 243 -8.28 -4.32 -4.48
CA ILE A 243 -7.99 -4.84 -5.82
C ILE A 243 -8.84 -4.10 -6.82
N THR A 244 -8.21 -3.63 -7.89
CA THR A 244 -8.91 -3.19 -9.09
C THR A 244 -8.92 -4.35 -10.08
N ASP A 245 -10.10 -4.70 -10.57
CA ASP A 245 -10.30 -5.71 -11.60
C ASP A 245 -11.03 -5.14 -12.80
N GLN A 246 -10.66 -5.55 -14.00
CA GLN A 246 -11.34 -5.13 -15.22
C GLN A 246 -12.57 -6.01 -15.46
N ARG A 247 -13.73 -5.43 -15.71
CA ARG A 247 -14.94 -6.19 -16.07
C ARG A 247 -14.74 -7.01 -17.34
N GLU A 248 -15.43 -8.16 -17.42
CA GLU A 248 -15.39 -9.05 -18.58
C GLU A 248 -15.73 -8.36 -19.92
N ASP A 249 -16.61 -7.36 -19.87
CA ASP A 249 -17.01 -6.58 -21.05
C ASP A 249 -16.06 -5.44 -21.40
N ASN A 250 -14.95 -5.28 -20.65
CA ASN A 250 -13.99 -4.19 -20.75
C ASN A 250 -14.59 -2.78 -20.64
N SER A 251 -15.78 -2.65 -20.06
CA SER A 251 -16.50 -1.37 -19.98
C SER A 251 -16.00 -0.46 -18.86
N CYS A 252 -15.52 -1.03 -17.78
CA CYS A 252 -14.97 -0.30 -16.62
C CYS A 252 -14.14 -1.22 -15.74
N TYR A 253 -13.53 -0.64 -14.71
CA TYR A 253 -12.88 -1.36 -13.62
C TYR A 253 -13.79 -1.40 -12.40
N GLU A 254 -13.62 -2.43 -11.60
CA GLU A 254 -14.29 -2.58 -10.30
C GLU A 254 -13.22 -2.58 -9.19
N THR A 255 -13.52 -1.93 -8.08
CA THR A 255 -12.72 -2.04 -6.86
C THR A 255 -13.37 -3.06 -5.94
N ILE A 256 -12.59 -4.04 -5.54
CA ILE A 256 -13.02 -5.10 -4.64
C ILE A 256 -12.15 -5.04 -3.39
N ILE A 257 -12.77 -5.00 -2.22
CA ILE A 257 -12.06 -5.00 -0.95
C ILE A 257 -12.12 -6.40 -0.36
N PHE A 258 -10.95 -6.96 -0.05
CA PHE A 258 -10.82 -8.25 0.61
C PHE A 258 -10.23 -8.09 2.02
N LYS A 259 -10.64 -8.96 2.91
CA LYS A 259 -10.04 -9.12 4.24
C LYS A 259 -9.36 -10.49 4.32
N LEU A 260 -8.05 -10.49 4.42
CA LEU A 260 -7.24 -11.67 4.58
C LEU A 260 -6.99 -11.92 6.07
N LYS A 261 -7.39 -13.08 6.58
CA LYS A 261 -7.28 -13.46 7.98
C LYS A 261 -6.23 -14.53 8.22
N GLY A 262 -5.57 -14.45 9.38
CA GLY A 262 -4.77 -15.57 9.89
C GLY A 262 -3.29 -15.56 9.44
N PHE A 263 -2.68 -14.40 9.36
CA PHE A 263 -1.27 -14.20 9.01
C PHE A 263 -0.37 -13.88 10.20
#